data_239b5f1245888f7a597506a29ed549b7
#
_entry.id   239b5f1245888f7a597506a29ed549b7
#
_cell.length_a   1.000
_cell.length_b   1.000
_cell.length_c   1.000
_cell.angle_alpha   90.00
_cell.angle_beta   90.00
_cell.angle_gamma   90.00
#
_symmetry.space_group_name_H-M   'P 1'
#
loop_
_entity.id
_entity.type
_entity.pdbx_description
1 polymer ?
#
loop_
_entity_poly.entity_id
_entity_poly.type
_entity_poly.pdbx_seq_one_letter_code
_entity_poly.pdbx_strand_id
1 'polypeptide(L)'
;MEKFNFEQPNYLMCQIAIEDGTQNDDRIWIYHRPSLSLIEFINVDEFGDFQFTGKQDRFEYEGENWFGVFVQNNCDQFEHNEDAILKGAWKYLSEFFRWDENNI
;
A
#
# COMPACT_ATOMS: atom_id res chain seq x y z
N MET A 1 15.79 3.65 19.64
CA MET A 1 14.87 3.86 18.52
C MET A 1 14.84 2.61 17.65
N GLU A 2 13.66 2.04 17.47
CA GLU A 2 13.52 0.89 16.60
C GLU A 2 13.56 1.32 15.14
N LYS A 3 14.18 0.48 14.32
CA LYS A 3 14.16 0.68 12.88
C LYS A 3 13.04 -0.14 12.27
N PHE A 4 12.27 0.47 11.39
CA PHE A 4 11.28 -0.27 10.64
C PHE A 4 11.98 -1.09 9.56
N ASN A 5 11.58 -2.34 9.44
CA ASN A 5 12.11 -3.21 8.39
C ASN A 5 11.33 -3.02 7.11
N PHE A 6 11.80 -2.11 6.26
CA PHE A 6 11.16 -1.82 4.97
C PHE A 6 11.25 -2.99 4.00
N GLU A 7 12.22 -3.88 4.18
CA GLU A 7 12.41 -5.02 3.30
C GLU A 7 11.90 -6.30 3.97
N GLN A 8 10.60 -6.44 4.04
CA GLN A 8 10.03 -7.70 4.46
C GLN A 8 10.13 -8.72 3.31
N PRO A 9 10.12 -10.04 3.62
CA PRO A 9 10.33 -11.04 2.58
C PRO A 9 9.43 -10.90 1.37
N ASN A 10 8.19 -10.49 1.57
CA ASN A 10 7.19 -10.45 0.52
C ASN A 10 6.83 -9.05 0.04
N TYR A 11 7.09 -8.02 0.83
CA TYR A 11 6.64 -6.67 0.53
C TYR A 11 7.78 -5.66 0.56
N LEU A 12 7.71 -4.69 -0.34
CA LEU A 12 8.64 -3.57 -0.40
C LEU A 12 7.84 -2.30 -0.61
N MET A 13 8.01 -1.33 0.30
CA MET A 13 7.35 -0.04 0.18
C MET A 13 8.14 0.89 -0.73
N CYS A 14 7.45 1.55 -1.65
CA CYS A 14 8.02 2.53 -2.55
C CYS A 14 7.26 3.84 -2.42
N GLN A 15 7.98 4.93 -2.23
CA GLN A 15 7.42 6.27 -2.30
C GLN A 15 7.99 6.97 -3.52
N ILE A 16 7.11 7.58 -4.31
CA ILE A 16 7.53 8.28 -5.51
C ILE A 16 7.68 9.76 -5.20
N ALA A 17 8.89 10.30 -5.43
CA ALA A 17 9.12 11.73 -5.31
C ALA A 17 8.50 12.44 -6.51
N ILE A 18 7.82 13.56 -6.27
CA ILE A 18 7.31 14.37 -7.37
C ILE A 18 8.41 15.31 -7.87
N GLU A 19 8.17 15.94 -9.03
CA GLU A 19 9.21 16.69 -9.75
C GLU A 19 9.92 17.76 -8.93
N ASP A 20 9.25 18.36 -7.96
CA ASP A 20 9.85 19.40 -7.12
C ASP A 20 10.68 18.83 -5.95
N GLY A 21 10.83 17.51 -5.90
CA GLY A 21 11.59 16.85 -4.84
C GLY A 21 10.82 16.53 -3.59
N THR A 22 9.52 16.86 -3.54
CA THR A 22 8.70 16.49 -2.39
C THR A 22 8.11 15.09 -2.60
N GLN A 23 7.78 14.42 -1.50
CA GLN A 23 7.11 13.12 -1.55
C GLN A 23 5.61 13.32 -1.47
N ASN A 24 4.87 12.49 -2.19
CA ASN A 24 3.41 12.49 -2.13
C ASN A 24 2.97 11.52 -1.04
N ASP A 25 2.70 12.03 0.15
CA ASP A 25 2.32 11.20 1.30
C ASP A 25 0.90 10.65 1.20
N ASP A 26 0.10 11.15 0.25
CA ASP A 26 -1.26 10.64 0.02
C ASP A 26 -1.29 9.42 -0.88
N ARG A 27 -0.16 9.06 -1.45
CA ARG A 27 -0.05 7.91 -2.35
C ARG A 27 1.21 7.13 -2.02
N ILE A 28 1.02 5.85 -1.68
CA ILE A 28 2.12 4.97 -1.31
C ILE A 28 1.98 3.68 -2.11
N TRP A 29 3.10 3.19 -2.65
CA TRP A 29 3.12 1.96 -3.44
C TRP A 29 3.77 0.85 -2.66
N ILE A 30 3.13 -0.33 -2.66
CA ILE A 30 3.67 -1.55 -2.05
C ILE A 30 3.84 -2.59 -3.15
N TYR A 31 5.05 -3.09 -3.29
CA TYR A 31 5.37 -4.14 -4.23
C TYR A 31 5.33 -5.49 -3.53
N HIS A 32 4.60 -6.45 -4.10
CA HIS A 32 4.56 -7.83 -3.60
C HIS A 32 5.47 -8.69 -4.48
N ARG A 33 6.61 -9.09 -3.93
CA ARG A 33 7.66 -9.79 -4.68
C ARG A 33 7.21 -11.13 -5.25
N PRO A 34 6.57 -12.02 -4.46
CA PRO A 34 6.23 -13.35 -4.98
C PRO A 34 5.29 -13.34 -6.17
N SER A 35 4.39 -12.37 -6.27
CA SER A 35 3.43 -12.28 -7.38
C SER A 35 3.82 -11.23 -8.42
N LEU A 36 4.94 -10.52 -8.23
CA LEU A 36 5.38 -9.42 -9.09
C LEU A 36 4.24 -8.41 -9.31
N SER A 37 3.52 -8.10 -8.25
CA SER A 37 2.36 -7.21 -8.30
C SER A 37 2.65 -5.91 -7.55
N LEU A 38 2.05 -4.82 -8.04
CA LEU A 38 2.20 -3.49 -7.45
C LEU A 38 0.85 -2.98 -7.00
N ILE A 39 0.77 -2.53 -5.76
CA ILE A 39 -0.44 -2.01 -5.16
C ILE A 39 -0.22 -0.54 -4.80
N GLU A 40 -1.18 0.31 -5.17
CA GLU A 40 -1.16 1.71 -4.78
C GLU A 40 -2.17 1.93 -3.68
N PHE A 41 -1.74 2.57 -2.59
CA PHE A 41 -2.63 3.00 -1.52
C PHE A 41 -2.83 4.50 -1.62
N ILE A 42 -4.09 4.92 -1.65
CA ILE A 42 -4.48 6.31 -1.87
C ILE A 42 -5.30 6.78 -0.68
N ASN A 43 -4.82 7.82 -0.01
CA ASN A 43 -5.55 8.46 1.09
C ASN A 43 -6.62 9.39 0.51
N VAL A 44 -7.84 9.28 1.02
CA VAL A 44 -8.96 10.10 0.58
C VAL A 44 -9.74 10.60 1.77
N ASP A 45 -10.39 11.75 1.64
CA ASP A 45 -11.24 12.29 2.69
C ASP A 45 -12.49 11.44 2.89
N GLU A 46 -13.10 11.03 1.78
CA GLU A 46 -14.26 10.16 1.77
C GLU A 46 -14.10 9.14 0.65
N PHE A 47 -14.61 7.92 0.86
CA PHE A 47 -14.53 6.90 -0.18
C PHE A 47 -15.32 7.28 -1.43
N GLY A 48 -16.50 7.88 -1.26
CA GLY A 48 -17.29 8.32 -2.41
C GLY A 48 -17.59 7.19 -3.40
N ASP A 49 -17.73 7.59 -4.67
CA ASP A 49 -18.03 6.68 -5.77
C ASP A 49 -16.81 6.43 -6.66
N PHE A 50 -15.63 6.45 -6.08
CA PHE A 50 -14.39 6.20 -6.84
C PHE A 50 -14.43 4.82 -7.47
N GLN A 51 -14.07 4.75 -8.75
CA GLN A 51 -13.95 3.49 -9.48
C GLN A 51 -12.55 3.40 -10.08
N PHE A 52 -11.94 2.25 -9.87
CA PHE A 52 -10.61 1.97 -10.40
C PHE A 52 -10.70 0.76 -11.33
N THR A 53 -9.80 0.68 -12.30
CA THR A 53 -9.81 -0.42 -13.26
C THR A 53 -9.30 -1.73 -12.66
N GLY A 54 -8.50 -1.67 -11.62
CA GLY A 54 -7.92 -2.84 -10.98
C GLY A 54 -8.73 -3.33 -9.79
N LYS A 55 -8.36 -4.48 -9.28
CA LYS A 55 -8.89 -4.99 -8.02
C LYS A 55 -8.62 -3.97 -6.91
N GLN A 56 -9.63 -3.66 -6.12
CA GLN A 56 -9.53 -2.64 -5.08
C GLN A 56 -10.23 -3.07 -3.81
N ASP A 57 -9.84 -2.46 -2.69
CA ASP A 57 -10.53 -2.59 -1.42
C ASP A 57 -10.37 -1.30 -0.63
N ARG A 58 -11.17 -1.17 0.42
CA ARG A 58 -11.20 0.01 1.29
C ARG A 58 -10.62 -0.35 2.65
N PHE A 59 -9.81 0.56 3.18
CA PHE A 59 -9.16 0.37 4.46
C PHE A 59 -9.26 1.65 5.29
N GLU A 60 -9.15 1.51 6.59
CA GLU A 60 -9.18 2.64 7.51
C GLU A 60 -8.05 2.52 8.54
N TYR A 61 -7.38 3.62 8.79
CA TYR A 61 -6.35 3.70 9.82
C TYR A 61 -6.55 4.99 10.61
N GLU A 62 -6.90 4.85 11.88
CA GLU A 62 -7.10 5.98 12.81
C GLU A 62 -7.98 7.10 12.22
N GLY A 63 -9.11 6.71 11.62
CA GLY A 63 -10.05 7.66 11.04
C GLY A 63 -9.72 8.10 9.62
N GLU A 64 -8.57 7.74 9.10
CA GLU A 64 -8.20 8.05 7.73
C GLU A 64 -8.65 6.94 6.78
N ASN A 65 -9.17 7.35 5.64
CA ASN A 65 -9.69 6.42 4.62
C ASN A 65 -8.67 6.20 3.52
N TRP A 66 -8.46 4.94 3.17
CA TRP A 66 -7.50 4.55 2.15
C TRP A 66 -8.12 3.57 1.17
N PHE A 67 -7.83 3.76 -0.12
CA PHE A 67 -8.05 2.73 -1.12
C PHE A 67 -6.76 1.96 -1.34
N GLY A 68 -6.87 0.63 -1.45
CA GLY A 68 -5.78 -0.19 -1.96
C GLY A 68 -6.18 -0.71 -3.33
N VAL A 69 -5.38 -0.46 -4.36
CA VAL A 69 -5.70 -0.77 -5.74
C VAL A 69 -4.51 -1.46 -6.40
N PHE A 70 -4.75 -2.57 -7.08
CA PHE A 70 -3.71 -3.19 -7.89
C PHE A 70 -3.44 -2.33 -9.12
N VAL A 71 -2.23 -1.82 -9.23
CA VAL A 71 -1.75 -1.10 -10.42
C VAL A 71 -1.22 -2.10 -11.44
N GLN A 72 -0.49 -3.10 -10.95
CA GLN A 72 -0.01 -4.21 -11.74
C GLN A 72 -0.37 -5.49 -11.00
N ASN A 73 -1.13 -6.36 -11.64
CA ASN A 73 -1.66 -7.56 -11.00
C ASN A 73 -1.24 -8.81 -11.78
N ASN A 74 -0.29 -9.56 -11.23
CA ASN A 74 0.19 -10.80 -11.79
C ASN A 74 -0.17 -12.00 -10.88
N CYS A 75 -1.16 -11.82 -10.02
CA CYS A 75 -1.53 -12.84 -9.03
C CYS A 75 -1.94 -14.15 -9.67
N ASP A 76 -2.72 -14.10 -10.76
CA ASP A 76 -3.17 -15.31 -11.46
C ASP A 76 -1.99 -16.10 -12.04
N GLN A 77 -1.01 -15.39 -12.60
CA GLN A 77 0.15 -16.02 -13.21
C GLN A 77 0.97 -16.82 -12.20
N PHE A 78 1.01 -16.35 -10.95
CA PHE A 78 1.80 -16.98 -9.90
C PHE A 78 0.94 -17.70 -8.87
N GLU A 79 -0.34 -17.89 -9.15
CA GLU A 79 -1.30 -18.61 -8.30
C GLU A 79 -1.44 -18.03 -6.89
N HIS A 80 -1.49 -16.69 -6.80
CA HIS A 80 -1.68 -15.99 -5.55
C HIS A 80 -3.11 -15.46 -5.41
N ASN A 81 -3.59 -15.38 -4.18
CA ASN A 81 -4.90 -14.83 -3.87
C ASN A 81 -4.82 -13.30 -3.75
N GLU A 82 -5.55 -12.60 -4.61
CA GLU A 82 -5.54 -11.13 -4.66
C GLU A 82 -5.93 -10.49 -3.32
N ASP A 83 -6.99 -11.01 -2.69
CA ASP A 83 -7.46 -10.45 -1.43
C ASP A 83 -6.43 -10.61 -0.31
N ALA A 84 -5.79 -11.77 -0.26
CA ALA A 84 -4.77 -12.04 0.76
C ALA A 84 -3.57 -11.11 0.59
N ILE A 85 -3.15 -10.88 -0.65
CA ILE A 85 -2.02 -10.00 -0.95
C ILE A 85 -2.36 -8.56 -0.61
N LEU A 86 -3.58 -8.11 -0.96
CA LEU A 86 -4.01 -6.75 -0.69
C LEU A 86 -4.09 -6.48 0.81
N LYS A 87 -4.66 -7.41 1.57
CA LYS A 87 -4.74 -7.30 3.03
C LYS A 87 -3.36 -7.36 3.68
N GLY A 88 -2.47 -8.21 3.15
CA GLY A 88 -1.10 -8.28 3.64
C GLY A 88 -0.32 -7.00 3.38
N ALA A 89 -0.52 -6.39 2.23
CA ALA A 89 0.09 -5.10 1.91
C ALA A 89 -0.41 -4.00 2.84
N TRP A 90 -1.71 -3.99 3.13
CA TRP A 90 -2.29 -3.04 4.07
C TRP A 90 -1.73 -3.24 5.48
N LYS A 91 -1.59 -4.48 5.91
CA LYS A 91 -1.00 -4.79 7.22
C LYS A 91 0.42 -4.24 7.30
N TYR A 92 1.22 -4.45 6.25
CA TYR A 92 2.57 -3.92 6.18
C TYR A 92 2.58 -2.39 6.30
N LEU A 93 1.70 -1.72 5.56
CA LEU A 93 1.62 -0.27 5.56
C LEU A 93 1.14 0.27 6.91
N SER A 94 0.13 -0.37 7.52
CA SER A 94 -0.37 0.07 8.82
C SER A 94 0.65 -0.13 9.93
N GLU A 95 1.49 -1.14 9.84
CA GLU A 95 2.60 -1.34 10.77
C GLU A 95 3.64 -0.23 10.62
N PHE A 96 3.88 0.21 9.39
CA PHE A 96 4.75 1.35 9.12
C PHE A 96 4.18 2.64 9.73
N PHE A 97 2.89 2.90 9.57
CA PHE A 97 2.26 4.06 10.15
C PHE A 97 2.42 4.08 11.66
N ARG A 98 2.20 2.93 12.30
CA ARG A 98 2.34 2.81 13.75
C ARG A 98 3.77 3.04 14.20
N TRP A 99 4.73 2.48 13.48
CA TRP A 99 6.15 2.71 13.77
C TRP A 99 6.50 4.19 13.63
N ASP A 100 6.05 4.82 12.55
CA ASP A 100 6.33 6.23 12.26
C ASP A 100 5.80 7.14 13.37
N GLU A 101 4.58 6.89 13.84
CA GLU A 101 3.98 7.65 14.94
C GLU A 101 4.78 7.52 16.24
N ASN A 102 5.34 6.36 16.50
CA ASN A 102 6.08 6.10 17.73
C ASN A 102 7.54 6.56 17.70
N ASN A 103 8.04 6.92 16.52
CA ASN A 103 9.45 7.26 16.31
C ASN A 103 9.67 8.66 15.76
N ILE A 104 8.68 9.52 15.90
CA ILE A 104 8.76 10.93 15.51
C ILE A 104 9.39 11.75 16.63
#